data_4f7c55d69435e3b4e111859fb8945bdd
#
_entry.id   4f7c55d69435e3b4e111859fb8945bdd
#
_cell.length_a   1.000
_cell.length_b   1.000
_cell.length_c   1.000
_cell.angle_alpha   90.00
_cell.angle_beta   90.00
_cell.angle_gamma   90.00
#
_symmetry.space_group_name_H-M   'P 1'
#
loop_
_entity.id
_entity.type
_entity.pdbx_description
1 polymer ?
#
loop_
_entity_poly.entity_id
_entity_poly.type
_entity_poly.pdbx_seq_one_letter_code
_entity_poly.pdbx_strand_id
1 'polypeptide(L)'
;MDEEVVKTGKMQRFVEQMIDPKGILRTMDTMKLLAPREDKPPYLVGISWDITKQRQVEEELHSYNKRLALACQAGKIYPWLWDLVNGTAELSLEENGQIKHVQITHASFTEKIHPDYRKVYENITTAFMRGEIDSMRFSFPCRYFSDEYVWLEKIGEVYEADPDGKPIRSIGILRDMTVDKRHEADVQAKRLEESDRMKSAFIAYMSHEIRTPLNAIVGFSTLLAESDDEEEKKEYLRIIESSNEFLLQLIGDILDISKIESGKMEFIYTTLRLSEIFAPQQQAFALRVAPDVKVIFESDGNDYCIVSEKTRLTQVLTNFLSNAVKFTSSGSIRFGYRLTDDGIYVYVTDTGMGISKESQASIFNRFVKLNSFKQGTGLGLSICKTIIEKLKGKIGVESEEGKGSTFWFTIPCQPMKVK
;
A
#
# COMPACT_ATOMS: atom_id res chain seq x y z
N MET A 1 -9.47 -70.23 -0.54
CA MET A 1 -10.88 -69.73 -0.67
C MET A 1 -11.77 -70.78 -1.37
N ASP A 2 -11.41 -71.30 -2.55
CA ASP A 2 -12.23 -72.34 -3.20
C ASP A 2 -12.40 -73.55 -2.31
N GLU A 3 -11.32 -74.02 -1.65
CA GLU A 3 -11.37 -75.09 -0.66
C GLU A 3 -12.28 -74.86 0.52
N GLU A 4 -12.44 -73.61 0.91
CA GLU A 4 -13.28 -73.18 2.07
C GLU A 4 -14.79 -73.18 1.73
N VAL A 5 -15.10 -72.76 0.48
CA VAL A 5 -16.48 -72.90 -0.05
C VAL A 5 -16.87 -74.31 -0.19
N VAL A 6 -15.94 -75.20 -0.69
CA VAL A 6 -16.15 -76.64 -0.84
C VAL A 6 -16.30 -77.29 0.52
N LYS A 7 -15.51 -76.91 1.53
CA LYS A 7 -15.57 -77.48 2.88
C LYS A 7 -16.81 -77.10 3.67
N THR A 8 -17.21 -75.78 3.55
CA THR A 8 -18.28 -75.25 4.39
C THR A 8 -19.67 -75.29 3.74
N GLY A 9 -19.73 -75.47 2.42
CA GLY A 9 -20.96 -75.32 1.63
C GLY A 9 -21.59 -73.95 1.62
N LYS A 10 -20.97 -73.00 2.27
CA LYS A 10 -21.49 -71.62 2.38
C LYS A 10 -21.02 -70.70 1.26
N MET A 11 -21.89 -69.83 0.76
CA MET A 11 -21.55 -68.78 -0.19
C MET A 11 -20.53 -67.86 0.42
N GLN A 12 -19.52 -67.50 -0.35
CA GLN A 12 -18.52 -66.49 0.02
C GLN A 12 -18.47 -65.40 -1.04
N ARG A 13 -18.29 -64.14 -0.57
CA ARG A 13 -18.06 -62.97 -1.40
C ARG A 13 -16.79 -62.26 -0.96
N PHE A 14 -15.93 -61.95 -1.91
CA PHE A 14 -14.65 -61.29 -1.64
C PHE A 14 -14.20 -60.47 -2.83
N VAL A 15 -13.36 -59.46 -2.55
CA VAL A 15 -12.76 -58.60 -3.58
C VAL A 15 -11.35 -59.10 -3.83
N GLU A 16 -11.03 -59.39 -5.10
CA GLU A 16 -9.72 -59.86 -5.54
C GLU A 16 -9.19 -59.02 -6.70
N GLN A 17 -7.87 -59.04 -6.86
CA GLN A 17 -7.22 -58.44 -8.00
C GLN A 17 -6.78 -59.51 -8.97
N MET A 18 -7.07 -59.35 -10.26
CA MET A 18 -6.66 -60.23 -11.33
C MET A 18 -6.14 -59.45 -12.52
N ILE A 19 -5.23 -60.06 -13.26
CA ILE A 19 -4.70 -59.50 -14.51
C ILE A 19 -5.55 -60.05 -15.65
N ASP A 20 -6.14 -59.17 -16.45
CA ASP A 20 -6.92 -59.57 -17.62
C ASP A 20 -6.00 -60.09 -18.75
N PRO A 21 -6.56 -60.71 -19.79
CA PRO A 21 -5.77 -61.26 -20.91
C PRO A 21 -4.95 -60.19 -21.69
N LYS A 22 -5.19 -58.92 -21.48
CA LYS A 22 -4.44 -57.81 -22.06
C LYS A 22 -3.35 -57.27 -21.11
N GLY A 23 -3.13 -57.91 -19.95
CA GLY A 23 -2.12 -57.48 -18.98
C GLY A 23 -2.58 -56.35 -18.04
N ILE A 24 -3.88 -56.01 -18.01
CA ILE A 24 -4.42 -54.92 -17.18
C ILE A 24 -4.89 -55.50 -15.85
N LEU A 25 -4.46 -54.88 -14.75
CA LEU A 25 -4.93 -55.20 -13.39
C LEU A 25 -6.39 -54.79 -13.21
N ARG A 26 -7.26 -55.77 -12.88
CA ARG A 26 -8.67 -55.56 -12.62
C ARG A 26 -8.99 -55.88 -11.16
N THR A 27 -9.86 -55.13 -10.57
CA THR A 27 -10.44 -55.43 -9.25
C THR A 27 -11.81 -56.05 -9.48
N MET A 28 -11.94 -57.28 -9.02
CA MET A 28 -13.16 -58.08 -9.21
C MET A 28 -13.85 -58.28 -7.87
N ASP A 29 -15.15 -58.09 -7.84
CA ASP A 29 -16.01 -58.52 -6.74
C ASP A 29 -16.54 -59.90 -7.10
N THR A 30 -16.05 -60.91 -6.42
CA THR A 30 -16.29 -62.31 -6.76
C THR A 30 -17.14 -62.99 -5.70
N MET A 31 -18.21 -63.61 -6.13
CA MET A 31 -19.09 -64.45 -5.30
C MET A 31 -18.97 -65.92 -5.75
N LYS A 32 -18.71 -66.79 -4.81
CA LYS A 32 -18.61 -68.24 -5.06
C LYS A 32 -19.60 -69.01 -4.18
N LEU A 33 -20.26 -70.00 -4.79
CA LEU A 33 -21.20 -70.90 -4.13
C LEU A 33 -21.14 -72.32 -4.71
N LEU A 34 -21.56 -73.29 -3.92
CA LEU A 34 -21.79 -74.66 -4.39
C LEU A 34 -23.22 -74.80 -4.90
N ALA A 35 -23.34 -75.20 -6.17
CA ALA A 35 -24.61 -75.55 -6.78
C ALA A 35 -24.80 -77.09 -6.72
N PRO A 36 -25.91 -77.56 -6.10
CA PRO A 36 -26.18 -79.00 -5.99
C PRO A 36 -26.45 -79.66 -7.36
N ARG A 37 -26.16 -80.94 -7.48
CA ARG A 37 -26.38 -81.69 -8.69
C ARG A 37 -26.85 -83.10 -8.31
N GLU A 38 -27.88 -83.58 -9.01
CA GLU A 38 -28.37 -84.94 -8.85
C GLU A 38 -27.31 -85.96 -9.26
N ASP A 39 -27.01 -86.94 -8.39
CA ASP A 39 -26.10 -88.03 -8.57
C ASP A 39 -24.65 -87.69 -8.94
N LYS A 40 -24.16 -86.48 -8.74
CA LYS A 40 -22.78 -86.09 -9.02
C LYS A 40 -22.29 -85.07 -7.96
N PRO A 41 -20.97 -84.86 -7.84
CA PRO A 41 -20.42 -83.85 -6.98
C PRO A 41 -20.97 -82.43 -7.34
N PRO A 42 -21.22 -81.54 -6.34
CA PRO A 42 -21.72 -80.20 -6.59
C PRO A 42 -20.70 -79.38 -7.42
N TYR A 43 -21.20 -78.45 -8.22
CA TYR A 43 -20.38 -77.49 -8.93
C TYR A 43 -20.00 -76.32 -8.05
N LEU A 44 -18.75 -75.87 -8.15
CA LEU A 44 -18.36 -74.54 -7.67
C LEU A 44 -18.73 -73.53 -8.76
N VAL A 45 -19.68 -72.65 -8.45
CA VAL A 45 -20.09 -71.56 -9.34
C VAL A 45 -19.52 -70.28 -8.81
N GLY A 46 -18.79 -69.50 -9.64
CA GLY A 46 -18.28 -68.20 -9.36
C GLY A 46 -18.88 -67.20 -10.30
N ILE A 47 -19.30 -66.06 -9.74
CA ILE A 47 -19.72 -64.87 -10.49
C ILE A 47 -18.81 -63.72 -10.08
N SER A 48 -18.17 -63.10 -11.04
CA SER A 48 -17.27 -61.99 -10.78
C SER A 48 -17.71 -60.76 -11.57
N TRP A 49 -17.76 -59.61 -10.89
CA TRP A 49 -18.03 -58.32 -11.50
C TRP A 49 -16.77 -57.48 -11.49
N ASP A 50 -16.44 -56.85 -12.61
CA ASP A 50 -15.35 -55.89 -12.70
C ASP A 50 -15.80 -54.56 -12.02
N ILE A 51 -15.22 -54.28 -10.87
CA ILE A 51 -15.48 -53.03 -10.09
C ILE A 51 -14.31 -52.06 -10.13
N THR A 52 -13.34 -52.27 -11.06
CA THR A 52 -12.12 -51.48 -11.15
C THR A 52 -12.42 -50.01 -11.28
N LYS A 53 -13.29 -49.63 -12.25
CA LYS A 53 -13.67 -48.24 -12.48
C LYS A 53 -14.42 -47.60 -11.28
N GLN A 54 -15.31 -48.36 -10.68
CA GLN A 54 -16.04 -47.91 -9.50
C GLN A 54 -15.10 -47.60 -8.32
N ARG A 55 -14.17 -48.53 -8.06
CA ARG A 55 -13.15 -48.35 -7.01
C ARG A 55 -12.22 -47.19 -7.28
N GLN A 56 -11.77 -46.99 -8.50
CA GLN A 56 -10.95 -45.86 -8.87
C GLN A 56 -11.67 -44.52 -8.60
N VAL A 57 -12.95 -44.40 -9.02
CA VAL A 57 -13.74 -43.20 -8.78
C VAL A 57 -13.96 -42.98 -7.29
N GLU A 58 -14.23 -44.01 -6.51
CA GLU A 58 -14.38 -43.94 -5.05
C GLU A 58 -13.08 -43.47 -4.36
N GLU A 59 -11.94 -44.02 -4.77
CA GLU A 59 -10.62 -43.61 -4.24
C GLU A 59 -10.24 -42.18 -4.64
N GLU A 60 -10.48 -41.78 -5.89
CA GLU A 60 -10.29 -40.41 -6.35
C GLU A 60 -11.17 -39.43 -5.60
N LEU A 61 -12.44 -39.73 -5.43
CA LEU A 61 -13.38 -38.90 -4.69
C LEU A 61 -12.96 -38.79 -3.20
N HIS A 62 -12.56 -39.89 -2.60
CA HIS A 62 -12.06 -39.92 -1.22
C HIS A 62 -10.80 -39.04 -1.07
N SER A 63 -9.87 -39.19 -1.99
CA SER A 63 -8.63 -38.37 -2.01
C SER A 63 -8.93 -36.89 -2.21
N TYR A 64 -9.88 -36.57 -3.11
CA TYR A 64 -10.30 -35.22 -3.38
C TYR A 64 -10.97 -34.58 -2.14
N ASN A 65 -11.92 -35.29 -1.52
CA ASN A 65 -12.60 -34.84 -0.30
C ASN A 65 -11.61 -34.59 0.86
N LYS A 66 -10.61 -35.47 1.01
CA LYS A 66 -9.58 -35.30 2.04
C LYS A 66 -8.73 -34.07 1.79
N ARG A 67 -8.35 -33.78 0.52
CA ARG A 67 -7.62 -32.56 0.17
C ARG A 67 -8.44 -31.31 0.41
N LEU A 68 -9.74 -31.33 0.06
CA LEU A 68 -10.64 -30.21 0.34
C LEU A 68 -10.78 -29.96 1.84
N ALA A 69 -10.97 -31.00 2.63
CA ALA A 69 -11.08 -30.89 4.08
C ALA A 69 -9.84 -30.23 4.69
N LEU A 70 -8.64 -30.68 4.29
CA LEU A 70 -7.38 -30.09 4.75
C LEU A 70 -7.23 -28.62 4.33
N ALA A 71 -7.65 -28.25 3.12
CA ALA A 71 -7.60 -26.87 2.66
C ALA A 71 -8.57 -25.99 3.45
N CYS A 72 -9.79 -26.48 3.71
CA CYS A 72 -10.78 -25.77 4.53
C CYS A 72 -10.28 -25.57 5.97
N GLN A 73 -9.70 -26.60 6.58
CA GLN A 73 -9.12 -26.52 7.92
C GLN A 73 -7.98 -25.51 7.99
N ALA A 74 -7.01 -25.60 7.09
CA ALA A 74 -5.87 -24.69 7.06
C ALA A 74 -6.30 -23.22 6.83
N GLY A 75 -7.33 -23.01 6.01
CA GLY A 75 -7.90 -21.69 5.72
C GLY A 75 -8.94 -21.21 6.73
N LYS A 76 -9.29 -22.02 7.75
CA LYS A 76 -10.43 -21.76 8.66
C LYS A 76 -11.69 -21.41 7.88
N ILE A 77 -11.99 -22.23 6.89
CA ILE A 77 -13.13 -22.09 5.99
C ILE A 77 -14.16 -23.15 6.36
N TYR A 78 -15.40 -22.74 6.51
CA TYR A 78 -16.53 -23.58 6.88
C TYR A 78 -17.55 -23.56 5.75
N PRO A 79 -17.61 -24.60 4.89
CA PRO A 79 -18.61 -24.70 3.84
C PRO A 79 -20.03 -24.83 4.42
N TRP A 80 -20.98 -24.24 3.75
CA TRP A 80 -22.38 -24.35 4.12
C TRP A 80 -23.29 -24.55 2.90
N LEU A 81 -24.38 -25.27 3.13
CA LEU A 81 -25.49 -25.43 2.20
C LEU A 81 -26.74 -24.90 2.89
N TRP A 82 -27.43 -23.97 2.25
CA TRP A 82 -28.63 -23.36 2.80
C TRP A 82 -29.88 -23.76 2.01
N ASP A 83 -30.83 -24.40 2.67
CA ASP A 83 -32.17 -24.65 2.19
C ASP A 83 -33.02 -23.41 2.49
N LEU A 84 -33.28 -22.63 1.46
CA LEU A 84 -33.99 -21.36 1.57
C LEU A 84 -35.52 -21.57 1.75
N VAL A 85 -36.03 -22.74 1.35
CA VAL A 85 -37.44 -23.10 1.52
C VAL A 85 -37.75 -23.43 2.97
N ASN A 86 -36.89 -24.23 3.60
CA ASN A 86 -37.06 -24.66 4.99
C ASN A 86 -36.38 -23.70 5.99
N GLY A 87 -35.62 -22.71 5.53
CA GLY A 87 -34.92 -21.74 6.37
C GLY A 87 -33.81 -22.34 7.23
N THR A 88 -33.24 -23.48 6.81
CA THR A 88 -32.19 -24.20 7.50
C THR A 88 -30.92 -24.24 6.70
N ALA A 89 -29.80 -24.15 7.37
CA ALA A 89 -28.47 -24.29 6.74
C ALA A 89 -27.74 -25.46 7.40
N GLU A 90 -27.02 -26.20 6.57
CA GLU A 90 -26.07 -27.24 7.00
C GLU A 90 -24.66 -26.62 6.93
N LEU A 91 -23.99 -26.58 8.07
CA LEU A 91 -22.62 -26.08 8.20
C LEU A 91 -21.69 -27.27 8.41
N SER A 92 -20.66 -27.37 7.57
CA SER A 92 -19.66 -28.42 7.68
C SER A 92 -18.52 -27.96 8.59
N LEU A 93 -18.38 -28.59 9.74
CA LEU A 93 -17.32 -28.38 10.72
C LEU A 93 -16.39 -29.58 10.75
N GLU A 94 -15.10 -29.36 10.93
CA GLU A 94 -14.17 -30.43 11.20
C GLU A 94 -13.91 -30.52 12.70
N GLU A 95 -14.13 -31.69 13.25
CA GLU A 95 -13.86 -32.01 14.64
C GLU A 95 -13.08 -33.33 14.71
N ASN A 96 -11.87 -33.29 15.25
CA ASN A 96 -10.99 -34.47 15.40
C ASN A 96 -10.70 -35.24 14.09
N GLY A 97 -10.54 -34.55 12.97
CA GLY A 97 -10.25 -35.14 11.65
C GLY A 97 -11.48 -35.73 10.96
N GLN A 98 -12.69 -35.49 11.47
CA GLN A 98 -13.95 -35.87 10.86
C GLN A 98 -14.81 -34.65 10.55
N ILE A 99 -15.46 -34.66 9.39
CA ILE A 99 -16.42 -33.63 9.02
C ILE A 99 -17.74 -33.93 9.71
N LYS A 100 -18.20 -32.99 10.53
CA LYS A 100 -19.49 -33.00 11.21
C LYS A 100 -20.40 -31.97 10.56
N HIS A 101 -21.58 -32.40 10.15
CA HIS A 101 -22.59 -31.52 9.61
C HIS A 101 -23.53 -31.07 10.74
N VAL A 102 -23.57 -29.74 10.94
CA VAL A 102 -24.42 -29.12 11.98
C VAL A 102 -25.53 -28.33 11.30
N GLN A 103 -26.77 -28.69 11.61
CA GLN A 103 -27.91 -27.91 11.13
C GLN A 103 -28.15 -26.68 12.01
N ILE A 104 -28.32 -25.53 11.37
CA ILE A 104 -28.58 -24.24 12.00
C ILE A 104 -29.76 -23.57 11.32
N THR A 105 -30.50 -22.78 12.07
CA THR A 105 -31.53 -21.90 11.50
C THR A 105 -30.98 -20.50 11.28
N HIS A 106 -31.55 -19.77 10.33
CA HIS A 106 -31.19 -18.38 10.09
C HIS A 106 -31.29 -17.53 11.37
N ALA A 107 -32.39 -17.72 12.15
CA ALA A 107 -32.60 -16.99 13.38
C ALA A 107 -31.53 -17.27 14.44
N SER A 108 -31.21 -18.56 14.68
CA SER A 108 -30.19 -18.95 15.67
C SER A 108 -28.78 -18.45 15.32
N PHE A 109 -28.46 -18.36 14.01
CA PHE A 109 -27.21 -17.80 13.58
C PHE A 109 -27.18 -16.27 13.75
N THR A 110 -28.26 -15.57 13.37
CA THR A 110 -28.38 -14.11 13.49
C THR A 110 -28.20 -13.62 14.92
N GLU A 111 -28.73 -14.38 15.92
CA GLU A 111 -28.54 -14.08 17.34
C GLU A 111 -27.08 -14.05 17.78
N LYS A 112 -26.21 -14.81 17.13
CA LYS A 112 -24.77 -14.87 17.41
C LYS A 112 -23.97 -13.72 16.78
N ILE A 113 -24.58 -12.99 15.84
CA ILE A 113 -23.95 -11.83 15.19
C ILE A 113 -23.96 -10.64 16.15
N HIS A 114 -22.87 -9.85 16.10
CA HIS A 114 -22.76 -8.60 16.87
C HIS A 114 -23.96 -7.66 16.58
N PRO A 115 -24.60 -7.06 17.58
CA PRO A 115 -25.82 -6.26 17.41
C PRO A 115 -25.74 -5.20 16.31
N ASP A 116 -24.61 -4.49 16.20
CA ASP A 116 -24.41 -3.42 15.21
C ASP A 116 -24.42 -3.92 13.76
N TYR A 117 -24.19 -5.21 13.54
CA TYR A 117 -24.12 -5.83 12.20
C TYR A 117 -25.37 -6.62 11.83
N ARG A 118 -26.29 -6.90 12.77
CA ARG A 118 -27.48 -7.72 12.53
C ARG A 118 -28.35 -7.14 11.43
N LYS A 119 -28.64 -5.85 11.47
CA LYS A 119 -29.48 -5.19 10.47
C LYS A 119 -28.90 -5.27 9.05
N VAL A 120 -27.58 -5.09 8.92
CA VAL A 120 -26.89 -5.21 7.62
C VAL A 120 -26.95 -6.65 7.14
N TYR A 121 -26.69 -7.61 8.02
CA TYR A 121 -26.77 -9.04 7.72
C TYR A 121 -28.17 -9.42 7.23
N GLU A 122 -29.22 -9.02 7.94
CA GLU A 122 -30.63 -9.31 7.61
C GLU A 122 -31.02 -8.68 6.26
N ASN A 123 -30.61 -7.47 5.98
CA ASN A 123 -30.91 -6.80 4.70
C ASN A 123 -30.29 -7.56 3.52
N ILE A 124 -29.00 -7.91 3.62
CA ILE A 124 -28.29 -8.62 2.54
C ILE A 124 -28.86 -10.03 2.35
N THR A 125 -29.09 -10.76 3.45
CA THR A 125 -29.64 -12.11 3.37
C THR A 125 -31.09 -12.14 2.89
N THR A 126 -31.87 -11.13 3.24
CA THR A 126 -33.24 -11.00 2.72
C THR A 126 -33.28 -10.69 1.24
N ALA A 127 -32.45 -9.78 0.75
CA ALA A 127 -32.32 -9.49 -0.68
C ALA A 127 -31.87 -10.74 -1.47
N PHE A 128 -30.93 -11.51 -0.91
CA PHE A 128 -30.47 -12.77 -1.49
C PHE A 128 -31.60 -13.83 -1.54
N MET A 129 -32.35 -14.01 -0.46
CA MET A 129 -33.47 -14.94 -0.40
C MET A 129 -34.63 -14.59 -1.36
N ARG A 130 -34.76 -13.31 -1.70
CA ARG A 130 -35.75 -12.84 -2.67
C ARG A 130 -35.31 -12.94 -4.11
N GLY A 131 -34.03 -13.32 -4.36
CA GLY A 131 -33.45 -13.32 -5.69
C GLY A 131 -33.17 -11.93 -6.25
N GLU A 132 -33.09 -10.92 -5.39
CA GLU A 132 -32.70 -9.55 -5.79
C GLU A 132 -31.18 -9.46 -6.09
N ILE A 133 -30.39 -10.40 -5.53
CA ILE A 133 -28.97 -10.57 -5.77
C ILE A 133 -28.65 -12.06 -5.91
N ASP A 134 -27.78 -12.44 -6.85
CA ASP A 134 -27.41 -13.84 -7.14
C ASP A 134 -26.23 -14.33 -6.28
N SER A 135 -25.51 -13.42 -5.68
CA SER A 135 -24.37 -13.73 -4.81
C SER A 135 -24.29 -12.75 -3.64
N MET A 136 -23.67 -13.20 -2.55
CA MET A 136 -23.45 -12.36 -1.38
C MET A 136 -21.99 -12.50 -0.90
N ARG A 137 -21.41 -11.37 -0.48
CA ARG A 137 -20.09 -11.32 0.16
C ARG A 137 -20.07 -10.17 1.16
N PHE A 138 -19.92 -10.49 2.43
CA PHE A 138 -19.83 -9.48 3.49
C PHE A 138 -19.20 -10.06 4.76
N SER A 139 -18.64 -9.18 5.59
CA SER A 139 -17.94 -9.57 6.82
C SER A 139 -18.65 -8.99 8.04
N PHE A 140 -18.67 -9.76 9.12
CA PHE A 140 -19.32 -9.39 10.38
C PHE A 140 -18.68 -10.11 11.57
N PRO A 141 -18.69 -9.51 12.78
CA PRO A 141 -18.30 -10.20 14.01
C PRO A 141 -19.41 -11.16 14.46
N CYS A 142 -19.02 -12.39 14.81
CA CYS A 142 -19.97 -13.43 15.24
C CYS A 142 -19.37 -14.29 16.36
N ARG A 143 -20.20 -14.77 17.30
CA ARG A 143 -19.84 -15.67 18.40
C ARG A 143 -20.35 -17.09 18.15
N TYR A 144 -20.25 -17.59 16.92
CA TYR A 144 -20.73 -18.93 16.59
C TYR A 144 -19.70 -20.01 16.95
N PHE A 145 -18.42 -19.75 16.70
CA PHE A 145 -17.33 -20.72 16.89
C PHE A 145 -16.57 -20.51 18.21
N SER A 146 -16.86 -19.44 18.94
CA SER A 146 -16.16 -19.04 20.17
C SER A 146 -17.09 -18.20 21.03
N ASP A 147 -16.82 -18.11 22.32
CA ASP A 147 -17.50 -17.20 23.24
C ASP A 147 -17.11 -15.73 22.98
N GLU A 148 -16.00 -15.50 22.30
CA GLU A 148 -15.57 -14.17 21.83
C GLU A 148 -16.08 -13.93 20.40
N TYR A 149 -16.19 -12.64 20.03
CA TYR A 149 -16.48 -12.27 18.66
C TYR A 149 -15.28 -12.52 17.74
N VAL A 150 -15.47 -13.37 16.76
CA VAL A 150 -14.55 -13.60 15.65
C VAL A 150 -15.10 -12.96 14.39
N TRP A 151 -14.23 -12.40 13.55
CA TRP A 151 -14.62 -11.85 12.26
C TRP A 151 -14.84 -12.96 11.25
N LEU A 152 -16.08 -13.08 10.77
CA LEU A 152 -16.42 -14.02 9.70
C LEU A 152 -16.73 -13.27 8.42
N GLU A 153 -16.22 -13.77 7.30
CA GLU A 153 -16.65 -13.40 5.96
C GLU A 153 -17.59 -14.47 5.43
N LYS A 154 -18.82 -14.09 5.07
CA LYS A 154 -19.79 -14.98 4.42
C LYS A 154 -19.76 -14.72 2.93
N ILE A 155 -19.52 -15.79 2.16
CA ILE A 155 -19.56 -15.78 0.70
C ILE A 155 -20.54 -16.86 0.29
N GLY A 156 -21.46 -16.54 -0.63
CA GLY A 156 -22.44 -17.50 -1.11
C GLY A 156 -23.02 -17.12 -2.45
N GLU A 157 -23.53 -18.12 -3.12
CA GLU A 157 -24.19 -18.00 -4.43
C GLU A 157 -25.41 -18.92 -4.49
N VAL A 158 -26.32 -18.63 -5.41
CA VAL A 158 -27.48 -19.47 -5.68
C VAL A 158 -27.01 -20.75 -6.35
N TYR A 159 -27.32 -21.90 -5.74
CA TYR A 159 -27.00 -23.22 -6.28
C TYR A 159 -28.15 -23.83 -7.07
N GLU A 160 -29.40 -23.60 -6.63
CA GLU A 160 -30.61 -24.10 -7.26
C GLU A 160 -31.72 -23.05 -7.13
N ALA A 161 -32.45 -22.82 -8.22
CA ALA A 161 -33.60 -21.92 -8.27
C ALA A 161 -34.83 -22.64 -8.85
N ASP A 162 -36.03 -22.14 -8.54
CA ASP A 162 -37.26 -22.61 -9.14
C ASP A 162 -37.43 -22.11 -10.58
N PRO A 163 -38.43 -22.59 -11.33
CA PRO A 163 -38.67 -22.15 -12.71
C PRO A 163 -38.94 -20.64 -12.87
N ASP A 164 -39.34 -19.97 -11.80
CA ASP A 164 -39.59 -18.51 -11.77
C ASP A 164 -38.33 -17.72 -11.40
N GLY A 165 -37.19 -18.42 -11.17
CA GLY A 165 -35.91 -17.82 -10.82
C GLY A 165 -35.71 -17.53 -9.34
N LYS A 166 -36.62 -17.95 -8.47
CA LYS A 166 -36.50 -17.76 -7.02
C LYS A 166 -35.54 -18.78 -6.43
N PRO A 167 -34.57 -18.36 -5.62
CA PRO A 167 -33.60 -19.26 -5.02
C PRO A 167 -34.26 -20.32 -4.09
N ILE A 168 -33.93 -21.60 -4.30
CA ILE A 168 -34.36 -22.75 -3.48
C ILE A 168 -33.21 -23.16 -2.55
N ARG A 169 -32.00 -23.27 -3.12
CA ARG A 169 -30.79 -23.65 -2.37
C ARG A 169 -29.64 -22.75 -2.71
N SER A 170 -28.82 -22.48 -1.74
CA SER A 170 -27.57 -21.74 -1.92
C SER A 170 -26.41 -22.46 -1.24
N ILE A 171 -25.22 -22.30 -1.82
CA ILE A 171 -23.98 -22.81 -1.27
C ILE A 171 -23.01 -21.67 -1.00
N GLY A 172 -22.09 -21.91 -0.09
CA GLY A 172 -21.04 -20.93 0.17
C GLY A 172 -20.10 -21.36 1.28
N ILE A 173 -19.39 -20.38 1.76
CA ILE A 173 -18.40 -20.55 2.83
C ILE A 173 -18.54 -19.45 3.88
N LEU A 174 -18.21 -19.79 5.12
CA LEU A 174 -17.83 -18.85 6.17
C LEU A 174 -16.32 -18.96 6.35
N ARG A 175 -15.62 -17.84 6.33
CA ARG A 175 -14.17 -17.76 6.52
C ARG A 175 -13.86 -16.94 7.77
N ASP A 176 -13.02 -17.48 8.67
CA ASP A 176 -12.51 -16.71 9.80
C ASP A 176 -11.42 -15.73 9.33
N MET A 177 -11.71 -14.45 9.43
CA MET A 177 -10.82 -13.34 9.07
C MET A 177 -10.24 -12.61 10.30
N THR A 178 -10.34 -13.19 11.47
CA THR A 178 -9.95 -12.52 12.72
C THR A 178 -8.48 -12.11 12.72
N VAL A 179 -7.60 -12.97 12.19
CA VAL A 179 -6.16 -12.69 12.09
C VAL A 179 -5.91 -11.56 11.08
N ASP A 180 -6.57 -11.62 9.91
CA ASP A 180 -6.43 -10.62 8.86
C ASP A 180 -6.89 -9.24 9.37
N LYS A 181 -8.03 -9.19 10.07
CA LYS A 181 -8.57 -7.95 10.65
C LYS A 181 -7.72 -7.37 11.78
N ARG A 182 -7.14 -8.22 12.61
CA ARG A 182 -6.17 -7.77 13.65
C ARG A 182 -4.93 -7.18 12.99
N HIS A 183 -4.40 -7.85 11.98
CA HIS A 183 -3.22 -7.35 11.26
C HIS A 183 -3.50 -6.01 10.57
N GLU A 184 -4.65 -5.84 9.91
CA GLU A 184 -5.07 -4.56 9.32
C GLU A 184 -5.14 -3.45 10.39
N ALA A 185 -5.74 -3.73 11.55
CA ALA A 185 -5.85 -2.79 12.65
C ALA A 185 -4.48 -2.41 13.23
N ASP A 186 -3.57 -3.38 13.41
CA ASP A 186 -2.22 -3.14 13.90
C ASP A 186 -1.40 -2.27 12.93
N VAL A 187 -1.52 -2.53 11.62
CA VAL A 187 -0.87 -1.70 10.60
C VAL A 187 -1.42 -0.27 10.60
N GLN A 188 -2.73 -0.11 10.74
CA GLN A 188 -3.34 1.22 10.83
C GLN A 188 -2.93 1.95 12.11
N ALA A 189 -2.91 1.26 13.26
CA ALA A 189 -2.47 1.84 14.53
C ALA A 189 -1.02 2.33 14.45
N LYS A 190 -0.11 1.51 13.91
CA LYS A 190 1.29 1.90 13.71
C LYS A 190 1.44 3.12 12.80
N ARG A 191 0.68 3.18 11.69
CA ARG A 191 0.71 4.36 10.80
C ARG A 191 0.22 5.62 11.50
N LEU A 192 -0.79 5.50 12.37
CA LEU A 192 -1.31 6.61 13.13
C LEU A 192 -0.29 7.10 14.17
N GLU A 193 0.33 6.19 14.90
CA GLU A 193 1.40 6.49 15.86
C GLU A 193 2.61 7.16 15.18
N GLU A 194 3.05 6.65 14.03
CA GLU A 194 4.13 7.26 13.24
C GLU A 194 3.76 8.69 12.79
N SER A 195 2.52 8.89 12.32
CA SER A 195 2.02 10.21 11.93
C SER A 195 2.01 11.18 13.11
N ASP A 196 1.53 10.76 14.28
CA ASP A 196 1.47 11.60 15.47
C ASP A 196 2.86 11.90 16.03
N ARG A 197 3.77 10.93 15.98
CA ARG A 197 5.18 11.13 16.34
C ARG A 197 5.86 12.14 15.42
N MET A 198 5.61 12.06 14.10
CA MET A 198 6.15 13.03 13.14
C MET A 198 5.60 14.43 13.38
N LYS A 199 4.28 14.58 13.67
CA LYS A 199 3.68 15.86 14.01
C LYS A 199 4.27 16.47 15.28
N SER A 200 4.44 15.67 16.32
CA SER A 200 5.03 16.11 17.58
C SER A 200 6.49 16.54 17.41
N ALA A 201 7.29 15.78 16.67
CA ALA A 201 8.66 16.15 16.34
C ALA A 201 8.73 17.43 15.51
N PHE A 202 7.78 17.62 14.57
CA PHE A 202 7.64 18.86 13.78
C PHE A 202 7.42 20.07 14.69
N ILE A 203 6.44 20.02 15.61
CA ILE A 203 6.12 21.13 16.51
C ILE A 203 7.31 21.45 17.42
N ALA A 204 7.96 20.44 17.97
CA ALA A 204 9.13 20.61 18.83
C ALA A 204 10.30 21.28 18.06
N TYR A 205 10.57 20.82 16.85
CA TYR A 205 11.59 21.40 15.98
C TYR A 205 11.27 22.85 15.61
N MET A 206 10.04 23.14 15.20
CA MET A 206 9.61 24.50 14.85
C MET A 206 9.75 25.45 16.04
N SER A 207 9.34 25.02 17.23
CA SER A 207 9.47 25.81 18.45
C SER A 207 10.93 26.19 18.75
N HIS A 208 11.86 25.27 18.51
CA HIS A 208 13.29 25.51 18.65
C HIS A 208 13.82 26.50 17.61
N GLU A 209 13.50 26.27 16.32
CA GLU A 209 13.97 27.10 15.20
C GLU A 209 13.36 28.51 15.22
N ILE A 210 12.19 28.72 15.82
CA ILE A 210 11.61 30.05 16.06
C ILE A 210 12.28 30.75 17.24
N ARG A 211 12.57 30.02 18.33
CA ARG A 211 13.11 30.61 19.56
C ARG A 211 14.49 31.23 19.36
N THR A 212 15.35 30.57 18.60
CA THR A 212 16.73 31.01 18.38
C THR A 212 16.84 32.37 17.72
N PRO A 213 16.23 32.66 16.54
CA PRO A 213 16.26 33.99 15.95
C PRO A 213 15.48 35.05 16.76
N LEU A 214 14.40 34.63 17.43
CA LEU A 214 13.63 35.54 18.28
C LEU A 214 14.48 36.05 19.47
N ASN A 215 15.21 35.15 20.14
CA ASN A 215 16.12 35.51 21.20
C ASN A 215 17.27 36.41 20.70
N ALA A 216 17.79 36.16 19.50
CA ALA A 216 18.78 37.03 18.88
C ALA A 216 18.21 38.44 18.62
N ILE A 217 17.02 38.55 18.03
CA ILE A 217 16.35 39.84 17.81
C ILE A 217 16.18 40.60 19.13
N VAL A 218 15.63 39.97 20.15
CA VAL A 218 15.40 40.62 21.46
C VAL A 218 16.72 41.03 22.12
N GLY A 219 17.71 40.13 22.17
CA GLY A 219 19.00 40.39 22.82
C GLY A 219 19.79 41.52 22.12
N PHE A 220 19.90 41.45 20.80
CA PHE A 220 20.64 42.46 20.05
C PHE A 220 19.89 43.78 19.96
N SER A 221 18.57 43.81 20.06
CA SER A 221 17.80 45.04 20.18
C SER A 221 18.08 45.77 21.51
N THR A 222 18.27 45.04 22.61
CA THR A 222 18.67 45.64 23.90
C THR A 222 20.10 46.18 23.80
N LEU A 223 21.04 45.40 23.27
CA LEU A 223 22.43 45.86 23.09
C LEU A 223 22.53 47.09 22.16
N LEU A 224 21.72 47.11 21.09
CA LEU A 224 21.64 48.24 20.17
C LEU A 224 21.18 49.53 20.88
N ALA A 225 20.26 49.41 21.84
CA ALA A 225 19.78 50.55 22.60
C ALA A 225 20.77 51.05 23.65
N GLU A 226 21.68 50.20 24.12
CA GLU A 226 22.66 50.50 25.16
C GLU A 226 24.06 50.88 24.60
N SER A 227 24.37 50.57 23.35
CA SER A 227 25.66 50.88 22.74
C SER A 227 25.72 52.33 22.24
N ASP A 228 26.86 52.97 22.46
CA ASP A 228 27.20 54.27 21.89
C ASP A 228 28.13 54.16 20.67
N ASP A 229 28.63 52.91 20.35
CA ASP A 229 29.54 52.65 19.25
C ASP A 229 28.75 52.43 17.94
N GLU A 230 29.01 53.22 16.94
CA GLU A 230 28.32 53.16 15.63
C GLU A 230 28.68 51.87 14.83
N GLU A 231 29.85 51.30 15.03
CA GLU A 231 30.22 50.02 14.35
C GLU A 231 29.52 48.83 15.00
N GLU A 232 29.43 48.82 16.34
CA GLU A 232 28.64 47.83 17.07
C GLU A 232 27.16 47.93 16.70
N LYS A 233 26.58 49.12 16.62
CA LYS A 233 25.20 49.31 16.20
C LYS A 233 24.93 48.73 14.82
N LYS A 234 25.83 48.93 13.87
CA LYS A 234 25.71 48.37 12.52
C LYS A 234 25.74 46.84 12.55
N GLU A 235 26.61 46.26 13.36
CA GLU A 235 26.69 44.83 13.49
C GLU A 235 25.41 44.25 14.16
N TYR A 236 24.90 44.86 15.22
CA TYR A 236 23.67 44.42 15.88
C TYR A 236 22.46 44.55 14.93
N LEU A 237 22.35 45.61 14.14
CA LEU A 237 21.34 45.76 13.11
C LEU A 237 21.40 44.62 12.09
N ARG A 238 22.58 44.28 11.58
CA ARG A 238 22.74 43.15 10.63
C ARG A 238 22.26 41.82 11.22
N ILE A 239 22.57 41.56 12.50
CA ILE A 239 22.12 40.33 13.16
C ILE A 239 20.62 40.30 13.34
N ILE A 240 20.00 41.46 13.70
CA ILE A 240 18.55 41.61 13.84
C ILE A 240 17.88 41.37 12.48
N GLU A 241 18.36 42.02 11.41
CA GLU A 241 17.82 41.90 10.07
C GLU A 241 17.92 40.47 9.55
N SER A 242 19.08 39.83 9.68
CA SER A 242 19.28 38.46 9.29
C SER A 242 18.39 37.48 10.04
N SER A 243 18.20 37.71 11.34
CA SER A 243 17.33 36.87 12.19
C SER A 243 15.86 37.06 11.81
N ASN A 244 15.45 38.26 11.44
CA ASN A 244 14.09 38.54 10.99
C ASN A 244 13.81 37.92 9.62
N GLU A 245 14.71 38.04 8.66
CA GLU A 245 14.60 37.39 7.36
C GLU A 245 14.46 35.87 7.50
N PHE A 246 15.28 35.27 8.36
CA PHE A 246 15.22 33.81 8.63
C PHE A 246 13.88 33.42 9.25
N LEU A 247 13.34 34.22 10.20
CA LEU A 247 12.05 33.95 10.83
C LEU A 247 10.90 34.03 9.82
N LEU A 248 10.91 35.01 8.93
CA LEU A 248 9.93 35.16 7.86
C LEU A 248 9.97 33.99 6.89
N GLN A 249 11.18 33.54 6.50
CA GLN A 249 11.36 32.35 5.67
C GLN A 249 10.79 31.11 6.36
N LEU A 250 11.11 30.91 7.64
CA LEU A 250 10.62 29.77 8.43
C LEU A 250 9.09 29.72 8.49
N ILE A 251 8.46 30.88 8.75
CA ILE A 251 6.99 31.01 8.76
C ILE A 251 6.42 30.66 7.38
N GLY A 252 7.02 31.15 6.31
CA GLY A 252 6.65 30.82 4.93
C GLY A 252 6.72 29.31 4.65
N ASP A 253 7.81 28.68 5.05
CA ASP A 253 8.02 27.23 4.91
C ASP A 253 6.97 26.41 5.68
N ILE A 254 6.63 26.84 6.92
CA ILE A 254 5.57 26.19 7.74
C ILE A 254 4.20 26.31 7.06
N LEU A 255 3.86 27.48 6.54
CA LEU A 255 2.59 27.70 5.85
C LEU A 255 2.51 26.86 4.56
N ASP A 256 3.60 26.78 3.81
CA ASP A 256 3.65 25.93 2.61
C ASP A 256 3.45 24.44 2.97
N ILE A 257 4.12 23.92 4.01
CA ILE A 257 3.92 22.54 4.47
C ILE A 257 2.47 22.32 4.90
N SER A 258 1.87 23.25 5.66
CA SER A 258 0.47 23.15 6.08
C SER A 258 -0.49 23.08 4.87
N LYS A 259 -0.25 23.89 3.82
CA LYS A 259 -1.02 23.85 2.58
C LYS A 259 -0.81 22.55 1.80
N ILE A 260 0.41 22.00 1.80
CA ILE A 260 0.74 20.70 1.19
C ILE A 260 -0.02 19.59 1.89
N GLU A 261 0.05 19.50 3.22
CA GLU A 261 -0.57 18.43 4.01
C GLU A 261 -2.11 18.46 3.96
N SER A 262 -2.68 19.64 3.94
CA SER A 262 -4.14 19.81 3.80
C SER A 262 -4.65 19.65 2.36
N GLY A 263 -3.74 19.44 1.38
CA GLY A 263 -4.11 19.39 -0.04
C GLY A 263 -4.58 20.71 -0.64
N LYS A 264 -4.44 21.83 0.11
CA LYS A 264 -4.90 23.17 -0.27
C LYS A 264 -3.85 24.00 -1.01
N MET A 265 -2.72 23.43 -1.38
CA MET A 265 -1.74 24.14 -2.20
C MET A 265 -2.27 24.31 -3.61
N GLU A 266 -2.59 25.56 -3.97
CA GLU A 266 -3.11 25.91 -5.29
C GLU A 266 -1.98 26.11 -6.30
N PHE A 267 -2.23 25.71 -7.54
CA PHE A 267 -1.35 25.90 -8.68
C PHE A 267 -2.09 26.61 -9.80
N ILE A 268 -1.76 27.89 -10.01
CA ILE A 268 -2.36 28.71 -11.06
C ILE A 268 -1.45 28.69 -12.27
N TYR A 269 -1.82 27.88 -13.25
CA TYR A 269 -1.05 27.72 -14.48
C TYR A 269 -1.25 28.92 -15.41
N THR A 270 -0.14 29.54 -15.81
CA THR A 270 -0.10 30.65 -16.77
C THR A 270 0.97 30.41 -17.83
N THR A 271 0.82 31.03 -18.98
CA THR A 271 1.92 31.11 -19.95
C THR A 271 2.97 32.09 -19.43
N LEU A 272 4.20 31.61 -19.27
CA LEU A 272 5.31 32.39 -18.72
C LEU A 272 6.55 32.25 -19.59
N ARG A 273 7.31 33.32 -19.67
CA ARG A 273 8.62 33.34 -20.33
C ARG A 273 9.69 32.91 -19.35
N LEU A 274 10.57 32.01 -19.77
CA LEU A 274 11.64 31.54 -18.90
C LEU A 274 12.63 32.65 -18.54
N SER A 275 12.95 33.54 -19.49
CA SER A 275 13.81 34.70 -19.24
C SER A 275 13.31 35.58 -18.10
N GLU A 276 11.99 35.77 -17.96
CA GLU A 276 11.39 36.57 -16.86
C GLU A 276 11.57 35.95 -15.47
N ILE A 277 11.85 34.66 -15.40
CA ILE A 277 12.11 33.95 -14.13
C ILE A 277 13.61 33.93 -13.85
N PHE A 278 14.43 33.61 -14.85
CA PHE A 278 15.86 33.32 -14.67
C PHE A 278 16.72 34.58 -14.66
N ALA A 279 16.51 35.50 -15.60
CA ALA A 279 17.38 36.67 -15.71
C ALA A 279 17.40 37.59 -14.47
N PRO A 280 16.27 37.87 -13.80
CA PRO A 280 16.27 38.66 -12.55
C PRO A 280 17.07 37.99 -11.43
N GLN A 281 17.15 36.65 -11.39
CA GLN A 281 17.85 35.92 -10.34
C GLN A 281 19.36 36.17 -10.42
N GLN A 282 19.93 36.31 -11.62
CA GLN A 282 21.37 36.59 -11.78
C GLN A 282 21.74 37.88 -11.04
N GLN A 283 21.01 38.95 -11.25
CA GLN A 283 21.29 40.25 -10.61
C GLN A 283 21.05 40.19 -9.09
N ALA A 284 19.93 39.57 -8.67
CA ALA A 284 19.58 39.45 -7.27
C ALA A 284 20.61 38.65 -6.46
N PHE A 285 21.12 37.59 -7.01
CA PHE A 285 22.08 36.72 -6.31
C PHE A 285 23.53 37.17 -6.48
N ALA A 286 23.90 37.88 -7.56
CA ALA A 286 25.22 38.46 -7.71
C ALA A 286 25.58 39.45 -6.58
N LEU A 287 24.59 40.11 -5.99
CA LEU A 287 24.76 41.03 -4.85
C LEU A 287 24.89 40.33 -3.48
N ARG A 288 24.58 38.99 -3.45
CA ARG A 288 24.54 38.22 -2.19
C ARG A 288 25.72 37.28 -2.01
N VAL A 289 26.59 37.15 -3.02
CA VAL A 289 27.72 36.25 -2.98
C VAL A 289 28.98 36.98 -2.51
N ALA A 290 29.97 36.23 -2.01
CA ALA A 290 31.30 36.74 -1.72
C ALA A 290 31.95 37.29 -2.99
N PRO A 291 32.91 38.27 -2.88
CA PRO A 291 33.57 38.88 -4.05
C PRO A 291 34.23 37.87 -5.00
N ASP A 292 34.68 36.73 -4.46
CA ASP A 292 35.35 35.67 -5.21
C ASP A 292 34.41 34.66 -5.86
N VAL A 293 33.09 34.86 -5.76
CA VAL A 293 32.07 33.98 -6.35
C VAL A 293 31.36 34.67 -7.50
N LYS A 294 31.29 34.00 -8.65
CA LYS A 294 30.58 34.50 -9.84
C LYS A 294 29.24 33.80 -9.99
N VAL A 295 28.16 34.57 -10.17
CA VAL A 295 26.82 34.05 -10.49
C VAL A 295 26.58 34.22 -11.99
N ILE A 296 26.33 33.10 -12.69
CA ILE A 296 26.23 33.05 -14.14
C ILE A 296 24.91 32.40 -14.54
N PHE A 297 24.07 33.12 -15.26
CA PHE A 297 22.92 32.54 -15.96
C PHE A 297 23.36 32.02 -17.34
N GLU A 298 23.19 30.75 -17.58
CA GLU A 298 23.51 30.10 -18.84
C GLU A 298 22.26 29.95 -19.70
N SER A 299 22.23 30.60 -20.85
CA SER A 299 21.16 30.54 -21.85
C SER A 299 21.72 30.14 -23.21
N ASP A 300 20.95 29.40 -23.99
CA ASP A 300 21.24 29.09 -25.38
C ASP A 300 21.00 30.28 -26.35
N GLY A 301 20.69 31.46 -25.79
CA GLY A 301 20.40 32.68 -26.53
C GLY A 301 18.94 32.72 -27.05
N ASN A 302 18.15 31.71 -26.82
CA ASN A 302 16.75 31.68 -27.17
C ASN A 302 15.89 31.87 -25.92
N ASP A 303 14.70 32.46 -26.09
CA ASP A 303 13.71 32.54 -25.06
C ASP A 303 12.55 31.60 -25.35
N TYR A 304 11.99 31.02 -24.31
CA TYR A 304 10.91 30.04 -24.43
C TYR A 304 9.75 30.37 -23.48
N CYS A 305 8.53 30.12 -23.97
CA CYS A 305 7.33 30.15 -23.16
C CYS A 305 6.92 28.74 -22.79
N ILE A 306 6.50 28.55 -21.56
CA ILE A 306 5.90 27.32 -21.05
C ILE A 306 4.61 27.64 -20.31
N VAL A 307 3.71 26.66 -20.20
CA VAL A 307 2.54 26.75 -19.31
C VAL A 307 2.92 26.10 -17.97
N SER A 308 3.06 26.92 -16.93
CA SER A 308 3.40 26.44 -15.59
C SER A 308 2.97 27.46 -14.52
N GLU A 309 3.35 27.21 -13.27
CA GLU A 309 3.06 28.09 -12.13
C GLU A 309 4.32 28.91 -11.80
N LYS A 310 4.25 30.24 -12.04
CA LYS A 310 5.40 31.16 -11.94
C LYS A 310 5.97 31.23 -10.53
N THR A 311 5.11 31.38 -9.52
CA THR A 311 5.56 31.61 -8.13
C THR A 311 6.27 30.38 -7.59
N ARG A 312 5.74 29.19 -7.87
CA ARG A 312 6.32 27.94 -7.38
C ARG A 312 7.61 27.59 -8.10
N LEU A 313 7.69 27.83 -9.42
CA LEU A 313 8.95 27.68 -10.15
C LEU A 313 10.03 28.62 -9.63
N THR A 314 9.68 29.88 -9.43
CA THR A 314 10.60 30.87 -8.86
C THR A 314 11.06 30.44 -7.46
N GLN A 315 10.14 29.94 -6.64
CA GLN A 315 10.44 29.44 -5.29
C GLN A 315 11.48 28.30 -5.31
N VAL A 316 11.30 27.30 -6.20
CA VAL A 316 12.28 26.19 -6.32
C VAL A 316 13.64 26.70 -6.78
N LEU A 317 13.68 27.55 -7.80
CA LEU A 317 14.91 28.13 -8.30
C LEU A 317 15.63 28.99 -7.24
N THR A 318 14.91 29.85 -6.54
CA THR A 318 15.43 30.68 -5.45
C THR A 318 15.99 29.83 -4.31
N ASN A 319 15.31 28.73 -3.96
CA ASN A 319 15.78 27.81 -2.93
C ASN A 319 17.13 27.15 -3.32
N PHE A 320 17.24 26.70 -4.58
CA PHE A 320 18.50 26.13 -5.07
C PHE A 320 19.63 27.16 -5.11
N LEU A 321 19.36 28.37 -5.60
CA LEU A 321 20.33 29.46 -5.65
C LEU A 321 20.76 29.90 -4.25
N SER A 322 19.82 30.01 -3.31
CA SER A 322 20.13 30.33 -1.91
C SER A 322 21.03 29.29 -1.27
N ASN A 323 20.78 28.00 -1.53
CA ASN A 323 21.65 26.92 -1.07
C ASN A 323 23.05 27.02 -1.71
N ALA A 324 23.13 27.26 -3.02
CA ALA A 324 24.41 27.43 -3.72
C ALA A 324 25.23 28.60 -3.13
N VAL A 325 24.63 29.78 -2.88
CA VAL A 325 25.29 30.93 -2.24
C VAL A 325 25.77 30.59 -0.83
N LYS A 326 24.94 29.90 -0.06
CA LYS A 326 25.23 29.53 1.32
C LYS A 326 26.45 28.59 1.42
N PHE A 327 26.64 27.68 0.46
CA PHE A 327 27.66 26.63 0.52
C PHE A 327 28.87 26.84 -0.39
N THR A 328 28.90 27.96 -1.16
CA THR A 328 30.03 28.33 -2.03
C THR A 328 30.74 29.53 -1.46
N SER A 329 31.97 29.36 -1.00
CA SER A 329 32.81 30.46 -0.48
C SER A 329 33.71 31.07 -1.55
N SER A 330 34.04 30.35 -2.64
CA SER A 330 34.84 30.82 -3.77
C SER A 330 34.47 30.04 -5.04
N GLY A 331 34.68 30.62 -6.21
CA GLY A 331 34.46 29.97 -7.50
C GLY A 331 33.22 30.47 -8.23
N SER A 332 32.24 29.59 -8.56
CA SER A 332 31.10 30.01 -9.38
C SER A 332 29.82 29.25 -9.06
N ILE A 333 28.69 29.93 -9.27
CA ILE A 333 27.35 29.38 -9.28
C ILE A 333 26.79 29.58 -10.69
N ARG A 334 26.50 28.49 -11.36
CA ARG A 334 25.93 28.47 -12.72
C ARG A 334 24.53 27.94 -12.66
N PHE A 335 23.60 28.56 -13.33
CA PHE A 335 22.23 28.10 -13.39
C PHE A 335 21.63 28.39 -14.76
N GLY A 336 20.66 27.57 -15.13
CA GLY A 336 20.04 27.67 -16.43
C GLY A 336 18.99 26.61 -16.67
N TYR A 337 18.56 26.54 -17.92
CA TYR A 337 17.64 25.50 -18.37
C TYR A 337 18.07 24.96 -19.73
N ARG A 338 17.64 23.71 -20.00
CA ARG A 338 17.80 23.05 -21.30
C ARG A 338 16.48 22.45 -21.71
N LEU A 339 16.21 22.46 -23.02
CA LEU A 339 15.09 21.73 -23.54
C LEU A 339 15.38 20.23 -23.53
N THR A 340 14.36 19.43 -23.24
CA THR A 340 14.37 17.97 -23.37
C THR A 340 13.22 17.55 -24.25
N ASP A 341 13.21 16.29 -24.68
CA ASP A 341 12.14 15.74 -25.53
C ASP A 341 10.75 15.88 -24.88
N ASP A 342 10.71 15.79 -23.53
CA ASP A 342 9.47 15.80 -22.74
C ASP A 342 9.20 17.14 -22.03
N GLY A 343 10.06 18.16 -22.18
CA GLY A 343 9.87 19.43 -21.46
C GLY A 343 11.14 20.24 -21.25
N ILE A 344 11.35 20.71 -20.02
CA ILE A 344 12.54 21.46 -19.62
C ILE A 344 13.29 20.76 -18.49
N TYR A 345 14.61 20.87 -18.54
CA TYR A 345 15.54 20.51 -17.47
C TYR A 345 16.15 21.80 -16.93
N VAL A 346 15.97 22.07 -15.65
CA VAL A 346 16.50 23.24 -14.93
C VAL A 346 17.58 22.77 -13.98
N TYR A 347 18.68 23.51 -13.89
CA TYR A 347 19.80 23.19 -13.02
C TYR A 347 20.40 24.42 -12.34
N VAL A 348 20.99 24.18 -11.17
CA VAL A 348 21.86 25.08 -10.44
C VAL A 348 23.08 24.28 -10.01
N THR A 349 24.24 24.68 -10.55
CA THR A 349 25.53 24.06 -10.27
C THR A 349 26.42 25.02 -9.47
N ASP A 350 26.93 24.56 -8.35
CA ASP A 350 27.86 25.29 -7.49
C ASP A 350 29.22 24.59 -7.41
N THR A 351 30.27 25.35 -7.10
CA THR A 351 31.61 24.83 -6.83
C THR A 351 31.92 24.79 -5.33
N GLY A 352 30.92 24.59 -4.52
CA GLY A 352 31.00 24.58 -3.06
C GLY A 352 31.54 23.28 -2.46
N MET A 353 31.20 23.04 -1.20
CA MET A 353 31.73 21.90 -0.44
C MET A 353 31.28 20.53 -0.94
N GLY A 354 30.24 20.47 -1.77
CA GLY A 354 29.65 19.20 -2.21
C GLY A 354 28.89 18.44 -1.11
N ILE A 355 28.37 17.26 -1.48
CA ILE A 355 27.51 16.43 -0.62
C ILE A 355 27.96 14.97 -0.75
N SER A 356 28.18 14.30 0.38
CA SER A 356 28.54 12.87 0.39
C SER A 356 27.43 11.99 -0.19
N LYS A 357 27.79 10.86 -0.79
CA LYS A 357 26.81 9.95 -1.43
C LYS A 357 25.72 9.47 -0.48
N GLU A 358 26.09 9.22 0.78
CA GLU A 358 25.15 8.77 1.80
C GLU A 358 24.09 9.84 2.10
N SER A 359 24.52 11.11 2.13
CA SER A 359 23.63 12.24 2.42
C SER A 359 22.71 12.61 1.26
N GLN A 360 23.12 12.38 0.00
CA GLN A 360 22.33 12.72 -1.18
C GLN A 360 20.95 12.03 -1.20
N ALA A 361 20.86 10.81 -0.66
CA ALA A 361 19.59 10.09 -0.59
C ALA A 361 18.56 10.74 0.37
N SER A 362 19.03 11.51 1.35
CA SER A 362 18.20 12.04 2.44
C SER A 362 17.96 13.55 2.39
N ILE A 363 18.69 14.33 1.59
CA ILE A 363 18.61 15.81 1.62
C ILE A 363 17.23 16.38 1.23
N PHE A 364 16.42 15.61 0.52
CA PHE A 364 15.03 15.98 0.19
C PHE A 364 14.02 15.59 1.27
N ASN A 365 14.47 14.95 2.36
CA ASN A 365 13.62 14.67 3.50
C ASN A 365 13.47 15.91 4.38
N ARG A 366 12.36 15.99 5.13
CA ARG A 366 12.09 17.11 6.04
C ARG A 366 13.11 17.10 7.18
N PHE A 367 13.53 18.30 7.62
CA PHE A 367 14.43 18.54 8.77
C PHE A 367 15.87 18.07 8.59
N VAL A 368 16.28 17.68 7.39
CA VAL A 368 17.66 17.29 7.13
C VAL A 368 18.53 18.53 6.95
N LYS A 369 19.57 18.66 7.79
CA LYS A 369 20.63 19.67 7.70
C LYS A 369 21.98 18.95 7.66
N LEU A 370 22.76 19.14 6.63
CA LEU A 370 24.09 18.54 6.53
C LEU A 370 25.15 19.27 7.37
N ASN A 371 24.90 20.53 7.66
CA ASN A 371 25.77 21.37 8.48
C ASN A 371 24.93 22.13 9.49
N SER A 372 25.09 21.81 10.78
CA SER A 372 24.36 22.44 11.88
C SER A 372 24.79 23.87 12.15
N PHE A 373 25.98 24.29 11.70
CA PHE A 373 26.49 25.65 11.89
C PHE A 373 25.98 26.67 10.88
N LYS A 374 25.46 26.20 9.73
CA LYS A 374 24.89 27.10 8.73
C LYS A 374 23.37 27.20 8.88
N GLN A 375 22.88 28.43 9.03
CA GLN A 375 21.46 28.75 9.21
C GLN A 375 20.60 28.18 8.07
N GLY A 376 19.46 27.55 8.41
CA GLY A 376 18.53 27.01 7.43
C GLY A 376 17.44 26.18 8.08
N THR A 377 16.26 26.14 7.48
CA THR A 377 15.05 25.49 8.03
C THR A 377 15.05 23.97 7.88
N GLY A 378 15.86 23.40 6.98
CA GLY A 378 15.80 21.97 6.63
C GLY A 378 14.48 21.56 5.95
N LEU A 379 13.65 22.52 5.55
CA LEU A 379 12.36 22.30 4.90
C LEU A 379 12.38 22.63 3.41
N GLY A 380 13.22 23.57 2.99
CA GLY A 380 13.21 24.12 1.64
C GLY A 380 13.30 23.06 0.54
N LEU A 381 14.25 22.11 0.63
CA LEU A 381 14.39 21.06 -0.38
C LEU A 381 13.22 20.07 -0.40
N SER A 382 12.61 19.79 0.75
CA SER A 382 11.41 18.93 0.82
C SER A 382 10.19 19.62 0.22
N ILE A 383 10.06 20.95 0.39
CA ILE A 383 9.04 21.77 -0.27
C ILE A 383 9.27 21.77 -1.78
N CYS A 384 10.52 21.98 -2.24
CA CYS A 384 10.89 21.91 -3.66
C CYS A 384 10.49 20.56 -4.29
N LYS A 385 10.78 19.47 -3.62
CA LYS A 385 10.40 18.13 -4.08
C LYS A 385 8.89 18.01 -4.26
N THR A 386 8.11 18.43 -3.28
CA THR A 386 6.64 18.38 -3.36
C THR A 386 6.09 19.26 -4.49
N ILE A 387 6.64 20.47 -4.67
CA ILE A 387 6.25 21.38 -5.76
C ILE A 387 6.49 20.71 -7.11
N ILE A 388 7.69 20.18 -7.34
CA ILE A 388 8.07 19.57 -8.60
C ILE A 388 7.27 18.30 -8.89
N GLU A 389 7.01 17.45 -7.89
CA GLU A 389 6.15 16.28 -8.01
C GLU A 389 4.70 16.67 -8.39
N LYS A 390 4.17 17.76 -7.82
CA LYS A 390 2.85 18.31 -8.19
C LYS A 390 2.82 18.85 -9.62
N LEU A 391 3.91 19.40 -10.10
CA LEU A 391 4.10 19.81 -11.50
C LEU A 391 4.41 18.61 -12.41
N LYS A 392 4.32 17.37 -11.90
CA LYS A 392 4.60 16.11 -12.61
C LYS A 392 6.05 15.99 -13.11
N GLY A 393 6.95 16.73 -12.50
CA GLY A 393 8.39 16.71 -12.78
C GLY A 393 9.17 15.76 -11.89
N LYS A 394 10.49 15.74 -12.10
CA LYS A 394 11.45 15.02 -11.26
C LYS A 394 12.46 16.01 -10.70
N ILE A 395 12.97 15.74 -9.51
CA ILE A 395 13.99 16.57 -8.84
C ILE A 395 15.13 15.67 -8.38
N GLY A 396 16.33 16.19 -8.39
CA GLY A 396 17.51 15.42 -7.97
C GLY A 396 18.71 16.28 -7.67
N VAL A 397 19.80 15.63 -7.28
CA VAL A 397 21.12 16.20 -7.04
C VAL A 397 22.20 15.28 -7.58
N GLU A 398 23.22 15.87 -8.14
CA GLU A 398 24.50 15.24 -8.51
C GLU A 398 25.59 16.02 -7.79
N SER A 399 26.37 15.35 -6.94
CA SER A 399 27.35 16.03 -6.11
C SER A 399 28.53 15.12 -5.78
N GLU A 400 29.71 15.76 -5.63
CA GLU A 400 30.90 15.12 -5.14
C GLU A 400 31.52 16.01 -4.04
N GLU A 401 31.83 15.43 -2.89
CA GLU A 401 32.38 16.15 -1.76
C GLU A 401 33.71 16.84 -2.15
N GLY A 402 33.81 18.13 -1.87
CA GLY A 402 34.95 18.98 -2.25
C GLY A 402 34.93 19.52 -3.69
N LYS A 403 33.95 19.11 -4.53
CA LYS A 403 33.87 19.57 -5.93
C LYS A 403 32.66 20.44 -6.24
N GLY A 404 31.65 20.38 -5.39
CA GLY A 404 30.39 21.10 -5.53
C GLY A 404 29.19 20.22 -5.84
N SER A 405 28.07 20.87 -6.15
CA SER A 405 26.78 20.19 -6.35
C SER A 405 26.05 20.74 -7.57
N THR A 406 25.28 19.89 -8.22
CA THR A 406 24.27 20.27 -9.22
C THR A 406 22.91 19.82 -8.74
N PHE A 407 22.09 20.79 -8.33
CA PHE A 407 20.67 20.55 -8.08
C PHE A 407 19.89 20.75 -9.35
N TRP A 408 19.00 19.83 -9.68
CA TRP A 408 18.24 19.88 -10.91
C TRP A 408 16.78 19.46 -10.72
N PHE A 409 15.93 19.91 -11.62
CA PHE A 409 14.57 19.40 -11.76
C PHE A 409 14.13 19.42 -13.22
N THR A 410 13.14 18.58 -13.53
CA THR A 410 12.47 18.55 -14.83
C THR A 410 11.02 18.95 -14.69
N ILE A 411 10.44 19.54 -15.73
CA ILE A 411 9.00 19.79 -15.82
C ILE A 411 8.54 19.36 -17.19
N PRO A 412 7.56 18.43 -17.27
CA PRO A 412 6.94 18.07 -18.53
C PRO A 412 6.10 19.24 -19.06
N CYS A 413 6.45 19.72 -20.22
CA CYS A 413 5.75 20.83 -20.89
C CYS A 413 6.06 20.82 -22.38
N GLN A 414 5.32 21.62 -23.14
CA GLN A 414 5.62 21.91 -24.54
C GLN A 414 6.19 23.34 -24.65
N PRO A 415 7.53 23.47 -24.70
CA PRO A 415 8.14 24.78 -24.82
C PRO A 415 7.88 25.38 -26.20
N MET A 416 7.44 26.63 -26.22
CA MET A 416 7.25 27.41 -27.44
C MET A 416 8.35 28.46 -27.55
N LYS A 417 9.09 28.47 -28.64
CA LYS A 417 10.11 29.49 -28.88
C LYS A 417 9.45 30.84 -29.09
N VAL A 418 9.91 31.85 -28.35
CA VAL A 418 9.49 33.23 -28.55
C VAL A 418 10.16 33.76 -29.81
N LYS A 419 9.37 34.31 -30.74
CA LYS A 419 9.87 34.92 -31.98
C LYS A 419 10.48 36.28 -31.69
#